data_2793dd25fe0fe03917b00aa30d9eb1d3
#
_entry.id   2793dd25fe0fe03917b00aa30d9eb1d3
#
_cell.length_a   1.000
_cell.length_b   1.000
_cell.length_c   1.000
_cell.angle_alpha   90.00
_cell.angle_beta   90.00
_cell.angle_gamma   90.00
#
_symmetry.space_group_name_H-M   'P 1'
#
loop_
_entity.id
_entity.type
_entity.pdbx_description
1 polymer ?
#
loop_
_entity_poly.entity_id
_entity_poly.type
_entity_poly.pdbx_seq_one_letter_code
_entity_poly.pdbx_strand_id
1 'polypeptide(L)'
;KDVENTFYNSIYNVTGAIGGLQATVEQMTQTDFPIMIIGEAGTGKERVAGAVYTQSPLHHNPMVVIDFTMMNDKSWTFLTNHYNSPFNDNNNTIDLKNVDTLPEERHKQLLSLIVDMNLARRNRLLFSCVCGKDGVIPKRCMDYVNMLSCLTIHLPPLRERREEIPVLANLSLSSLNISLAKEILGLESGAMELLVNYEWPYNYTQFKRILSELTAVTTTPYILESTVAHALEQEHTSAALLPHSGIQNPVQS
;
A
#
# COMPACT_ATOMS: atom_id res chain seq x y z
N LYS A 1 4.67 -5.89 -16.49
CA LYS A 1 5.31 -6.40 -15.23
C LYS A 1 6.62 -5.70 -14.93
N ASP A 2 7.51 -5.50 -15.93
CA ASP A 2 8.84 -4.90 -15.69
C ASP A 2 8.77 -3.40 -15.38
N VAL A 3 7.84 -2.67 -15.98
CA VAL A 3 7.64 -1.22 -15.74
C VAL A 3 7.13 -0.95 -14.32
N GLU A 4 6.21 -1.77 -13.84
CA GLU A 4 5.74 -1.67 -12.44
C GLU A 4 6.85 -1.98 -11.45
N ASN A 5 7.65 -2.99 -11.70
CA ASN A 5 8.80 -3.31 -10.87
C ASN A 5 9.83 -2.18 -10.86
N THR A 6 10.09 -1.55 -12.02
CA THR A 6 11.03 -0.43 -12.11
C THR A 6 10.54 0.78 -11.33
N PHE A 7 9.25 1.13 -11.43
CA PHE A 7 8.66 2.24 -10.68
C PHE A 7 8.78 2.04 -9.16
N TYR A 8 8.41 0.88 -8.68
CA TYR A 8 8.45 0.60 -7.24
C TYR A 8 9.87 0.32 -6.72
N ASN A 9 10.75 -0.26 -7.52
CA ASN A 9 12.16 -0.36 -7.14
C ASN A 9 12.80 1.03 -7.03
N SER A 10 12.37 1.99 -7.85
CA SER A 10 12.83 3.38 -7.73
C SER A 10 12.36 4.04 -6.44
N ILE A 11 11.15 3.72 -5.96
CA ILE A 11 10.66 4.18 -4.64
C ILE A 11 11.58 3.72 -3.51
N TYR A 12 12.10 2.49 -3.57
CA TYR A 12 13.01 1.95 -2.56
C TYR A 12 14.46 2.43 -2.71
N ASN A 13 14.85 2.86 -3.89
CA ASN A 13 16.23 3.25 -4.21
C ASN A 13 16.47 4.76 -4.18
N VAL A 14 15.43 5.58 -3.95
CA VAL A 14 15.59 7.03 -3.78
C VAL A 14 16.13 7.31 -2.38
N THR A 15 17.19 8.13 -2.31
CA THR A 15 17.83 8.52 -1.06
C THR A 15 16.91 9.37 -0.17
N GLY A 16 17.04 9.24 1.15
CA GLY A 16 16.23 9.97 2.14
C GLY A 16 15.49 9.03 3.09
N ALA A 17 14.23 9.34 3.42
CA ALA A 17 13.41 8.56 4.35
C ALA A 17 13.21 7.09 3.91
N ILE A 18 13.27 6.81 2.62
CA ILE A 18 13.18 5.44 2.07
C ILE A 18 14.44 4.62 2.35
N GLY A 19 15.62 5.21 2.32
CA GLY A 19 16.85 4.48 2.64
C GLY A 19 16.80 3.88 4.06
N GLY A 20 16.22 4.62 5.01
CA GLY A 20 15.96 4.13 6.37
C GLY A 20 14.90 3.02 6.39
N LEU A 21 13.87 3.13 5.57
CA LEU A 21 12.82 2.11 5.46
C LEU A 21 13.36 0.79 4.90
N GLN A 22 14.18 0.84 3.86
CA GLN A 22 14.78 -0.36 3.28
C GLN A 22 15.63 -1.10 4.33
N ALA A 23 16.50 -0.41 5.04
CA ALA A 23 17.31 -1.00 6.09
C ALA A 23 16.44 -1.61 7.21
N THR A 24 15.35 -0.94 7.59
CA THR A 24 14.40 -1.45 8.57
C THR A 24 13.72 -2.73 8.08
N VAL A 25 13.25 -2.76 6.84
CA VAL A 25 12.64 -3.95 6.23
C VAL A 25 13.62 -5.11 6.20
N GLU A 26 14.86 -4.87 5.77
CA GLU A 26 15.90 -5.89 5.74
C GLU A 26 16.16 -6.50 7.13
N GLN A 27 16.27 -5.66 8.15
CA GLN A 27 16.47 -6.12 9.54
C GLN A 27 15.28 -6.93 10.07
N MET A 28 14.05 -6.44 9.87
CA MET A 28 12.84 -7.12 10.33
C MET A 28 12.60 -8.45 9.62
N THR A 29 13.01 -8.55 8.35
CA THR A 29 12.87 -9.75 7.53
C THR A 29 13.66 -10.94 8.09
N GLN A 30 14.74 -10.68 8.78
CA GLN A 30 15.59 -11.72 9.40
C GLN A 30 15.02 -12.23 10.74
N THR A 31 13.93 -11.65 11.23
CA THR A 31 13.25 -12.11 12.44
C THR A 31 12.06 -13.00 12.11
N ASP A 32 11.58 -13.77 13.09
CA ASP A 32 10.37 -14.62 12.96
C ASP A 32 9.09 -13.89 13.46
N PHE A 33 9.20 -12.65 13.89
CA PHE A 33 8.06 -11.90 14.38
C PHE A 33 7.05 -11.60 13.27
N PRO A 34 5.73 -11.61 13.55
CA PRO A 34 4.74 -11.05 12.64
C PRO A 34 5.05 -9.57 12.39
N ILE A 35 4.69 -9.10 11.20
CA ILE A 35 4.91 -7.70 10.80
C ILE A 35 3.59 -7.05 10.44
N MET A 36 3.31 -5.89 11.01
CA MET A 36 2.19 -5.02 10.66
C MET A 36 2.69 -3.85 9.81
N ILE A 37 2.20 -3.76 8.58
CA ILE A 37 2.52 -2.69 7.64
C ILE A 37 1.40 -1.66 7.67
N ILE A 38 1.72 -0.43 8.07
CA ILE A 38 0.77 0.65 8.30
C ILE A 38 1.06 1.79 7.34
N GLY A 39 0.04 2.31 6.71
CA GLY A 39 0.15 3.47 5.82
C GLY A 39 -1.19 3.87 5.25
N GLU A 40 -1.27 5.09 4.75
CA GLU A 40 -2.44 5.56 4.03
C GLU A 40 -2.71 4.72 2.77
N ALA A 41 -3.89 4.88 2.18
CA ALA A 41 -4.22 4.26 0.90
C ALA A 41 -3.20 4.67 -0.18
N GLY A 42 -2.73 3.70 -0.96
CA GLY A 42 -1.83 3.94 -2.08
C GLY A 42 -0.36 4.19 -1.72
N THR A 43 0.07 3.91 -0.48
CA THR A 43 1.47 4.07 -0.06
C THR A 43 2.40 2.92 -0.44
N GLY A 44 1.87 1.84 -1.02
CA GLY A 44 2.67 0.71 -1.48
C GLY A 44 2.88 -0.40 -0.43
N LYS A 45 1.93 -0.61 0.48
CA LYS A 45 2.01 -1.64 1.52
C LYS A 45 2.26 -3.05 0.97
N GLU A 46 1.64 -3.42 -0.14
CA GLU A 46 1.85 -4.71 -0.79
C GLU A 46 3.27 -4.88 -1.35
N ARG A 47 3.95 -3.79 -1.66
CA ARG A 47 5.36 -3.84 -2.06
C ARG A 47 6.27 -4.18 -0.91
N VAL A 48 6.00 -3.59 0.25
CA VAL A 48 6.73 -3.91 1.47
C VAL A 48 6.50 -5.37 1.85
N ALA A 49 5.27 -5.86 1.80
CA ALA A 49 4.95 -7.26 2.03
C ALA A 49 5.72 -8.20 1.07
N GLY A 50 5.74 -7.85 -0.23
CA GLY A 50 6.51 -8.59 -1.23
C GLY A 50 8.01 -8.56 -0.97
N ALA A 51 8.58 -7.43 -0.56
CA ALA A 51 10.00 -7.30 -0.22
C ALA A 51 10.36 -8.13 1.02
N VAL A 52 9.52 -8.10 2.06
CA VAL A 52 9.69 -8.96 3.23
C VAL A 52 9.69 -10.42 2.85
N TYR A 53 8.76 -10.86 2.02
CA TYR A 53 8.70 -12.24 1.55
C TYR A 53 9.94 -12.64 0.77
N THR A 54 10.33 -11.87 -0.25
CA THR A 54 11.45 -12.22 -1.15
C THR A 54 12.81 -12.24 -0.45
N GLN A 55 12.96 -11.46 0.61
CA GLN A 55 14.19 -11.38 1.39
C GLN A 55 14.19 -12.33 2.61
N SER A 56 13.07 -12.98 2.91
CA SER A 56 12.94 -13.87 4.06
C SER A 56 13.55 -15.26 3.81
N PRO A 57 13.90 -16.00 4.86
CA PRO A 57 14.29 -17.39 4.74
C PRO A 57 13.23 -18.30 4.10
N LEU A 58 11.96 -17.88 4.13
CA LEU A 58 10.82 -18.63 3.57
C LEU A 58 10.48 -18.26 2.12
N HIS A 59 11.33 -17.51 1.41
CA HIS A 59 11.05 -17.04 0.04
C HIS A 59 10.87 -18.18 -1.00
N HIS A 60 11.30 -19.38 -0.70
CA HIS A 60 11.09 -20.57 -1.55
C HIS A 60 9.74 -21.26 -1.32
N ASN A 61 9.08 -20.94 -0.21
CA ASN A 61 7.77 -21.51 0.14
C ASN A 61 6.64 -20.58 -0.37
N PRO A 62 5.41 -21.06 -0.49
CA PRO A 62 4.30 -20.25 -0.96
C PRO A 62 4.04 -18.98 -0.11
N MET A 63 3.69 -17.89 -0.79
CA MET A 63 3.07 -16.73 -0.18
C MET A 63 1.58 -16.74 -0.49
N VAL A 64 0.76 -16.79 0.53
CA VAL A 64 -0.70 -16.76 0.44
C VAL A 64 -1.17 -15.36 0.82
N VAL A 65 -1.88 -14.71 -0.08
CA VAL A 65 -2.46 -13.38 0.14
C VAL A 65 -3.95 -13.50 0.41
N ILE A 66 -4.40 -12.98 1.55
CA ILE A 66 -5.80 -12.94 1.96
C ILE A 66 -6.21 -11.48 2.11
N ASP A 67 -7.05 -11.00 1.22
CA ASP A 67 -7.56 -9.63 1.26
C ASP A 67 -8.97 -9.62 1.87
N PHE A 68 -9.09 -9.06 3.07
CA PHE A 68 -10.34 -9.02 3.79
C PHE A 68 -11.39 -8.08 3.19
N THR A 69 -11.01 -7.18 2.29
CA THR A 69 -11.98 -6.38 1.52
C THR A 69 -12.78 -7.22 0.53
N MET A 70 -12.23 -8.37 0.11
CA MET A 70 -12.84 -9.32 -0.82
C MET A 70 -13.56 -10.47 -0.10
N MET A 71 -13.55 -10.50 1.22
CA MET A 71 -14.06 -11.61 2.02
C MET A 71 -15.57 -11.63 2.07
N ASN A 72 -16.18 -12.76 1.69
CA ASN A 72 -17.59 -13.07 1.87
C ASN A 72 -17.76 -14.23 2.86
N ASP A 73 -19.01 -14.60 3.18
CA ASP A 73 -19.31 -15.64 4.16
C ASP A 73 -18.73 -17.01 3.77
N LYS A 74 -18.78 -17.34 2.49
CA LYS A 74 -18.25 -18.62 1.99
C LYS A 74 -16.73 -18.67 2.11
N SER A 75 -16.05 -17.60 1.70
CA SER A 75 -14.58 -17.48 1.83
C SER A 75 -14.15 -17.48 3.28
N TRP A 76 -14.91 -16.81 4.14
CA TRP A 76 -14.67 -16.81 5.58
C TRP A 76 -14.77 -18.20 6.19
N THR A 77 -15.85 -18.92 5.89
CA THR A 77 -16.04 -20.30 6.36
C THR A 77 -14.94 -21.24 5.85
N PHE A 78 -14.53 -21.09 4.59
CA PHE A 78 -13.39 -21.84 4.05
C PHE A 78 -12.10 -21.55 4.83
N LEU A 79 -11.79 -20.28 5.03
CA LEU A 79 -10.57 -19.87 5.74
C LEU A 79 -10.54 -20.42 7.17
N THR A 80 -11.64 -20.37 7.88
CA THR A 80 -11.71 -20.68 9.32
C THR A 80 -11.98 -22.16 9.65
N ASN A 81 -12.64 -22.90 8.78
CA ASN A 81 -13.14 -24.24 9.10
C ASN A 81 -12.77 -25.34 8.09
N HIS A 82 -12.20 -25.00 6.93
CA HIS A 82 -11.92 -26.01 5.93
C HIS A 82 -10.54 -26.66 6.13
N TYR A 83 -10.44 -27.97 5.91
CA TYR A 83 -9.17 -28.71 6.09
C TYR A 83 -8.07 -28.26 5.12
N ASN A 84 -8.41 -27.75 3.94
CA ASN A 84 -7.47 -27.16 2.98
C ASN A 84 -7.26 -25.64 3.19
N SER A 85 -7.68 -25.08 4.32
CA SER A 85 -7.39 -23.69 4.64
C SER A 85 -5.88 -23.48 4.75
N PRO A 86 -5.35 -22.35 4.24
CA PRO A 86 -3.96 -22.00 4.42
C PRO A 86 -3.54 -21.85 5.90
N PHE A 87 -4.51 -21.73 6.81
CA PHE A 87 -4.24 -21.72 8.24
C PHE A 87 -3.80 -23.09 8.80
N ASN A 88 -4.01 -24.15 8.05
CA ASN A 88 -3.53 -25.49 8.41
C ASN A 88 -2.12 -25.80 7.89
N ASP A 89 -1.58 -24.96 7.01
CA ASP A 89 -0.25 -25.13 6.45
C ASP A 89 0.86 -24.68 7.42
N ASN A 90 2.10 -25.04 7.10
CA ASN A 90 3.28 -24.66 7.86
C ASN A 90 4.36 -24.07 6.92
N ASN A 91 5.21 -23.24 7.47
CA ASN A 91 6.37 -22.64 6.79
C ASN A 91 6.03 -21.81 5.54
N ASN A 92 4.81 -21.32 5.45
CA ASN A 92 4.39 -20.38 4.41
C ASN A 92 4.47 -18.93 4.93
N THR A 93 4.41 -17.99 3.99
CA THR A 93 4.13 -16.59 4.32
C THR A 93 2.64 -16.33 4.06
N ILE A 94 1.93 -15.82 5.06
CA ILE A 94 0.51 -15.48 4.95
C ILE A 94 0.39 -13.95 5.11
N ASP A 95 -0.02 -13.27 4.04
CA ASP A 95 -0.26 -11.83 4.02
C ASP A 95 -1.75 -11.54 4.23
N LEU A 96 -2.08 -11.04 5.42
CA LEU A 96 -3.42 -10.71 5.87
C LEU A 96 -3.67 -9.22 5.61
N LYS A 97 -4.21 -8.90 4.44
CA LYS A 97 -4.39 -7.52 3.97
C LYS A 97 -5.70 -6.90 4.49
N ASN A 98 -5.60 -5.63 4.87
CA ASN A 98 -6.76 -4.80 5.23
C ASN A 98 -7.55 -5.36 6.43
N VAL A 99 -6.86 -5.77 7.47
CA VAL A 99 -7.48 -6.35 8.68
C VAL A 99 -8.42 -5.35 9.40
N ASP A 100 -8.25 -4.06 9.17
CA ASP A 100 -9.11 -2.99 9.67
C ASP A 100 -10.53 -3.04 9.10
N THR A 101 -10.75 -3.69 7.97
CA THR A 101 -12.05 -3.78 7.30
C THR A 101 -12.97 -4.87 7.86
N LEU A 102 -12.44 -5.78 8.67
CA LEU A 102 -13.25 -6.86 9.26
C LEU A 102 -14.32 -6.33 10.22
N PRO A 103 -15.54 -6.88 10.21
CA PRO A 103 -16.51 -6.66 11.26
C PRO A 103 -15.96 -7.10 12.62
N GLU A 104 -16.42 -6.48 13.70
CA GLU A 104 -15.92 -6.72 15.06
C GLU A 104 -15.92 -8.19 15.48
N GLU A 105 -16.97 -8.93 15.12
CA GLU A 105 -17.09 -10.35 15.42
C GLU A 105 -16.01 -11.17 14.69
N ARG A 106 -15.80 -10.92 13.40
CA ARG A 106 -14.78 -11.61 12.61
C ARG A 106 -13.37 -11.23 13.03
N HIS A 107 -13.17 -9.97 13.40
CA HIS A 107 -11.91 -9.51 13.96
C HIS A 107 -11.53 -10.31 15.22
N LYS A 108 -12.45 -10.45 16.17
CA LYS A 108 -12.21 -11.23 17.39
C LYS A 108 -11.98 -12.71 17.09
N GLN A 109 -12.78 -13.27 16.18
CA GLN A 109 -12.64 -14.66 15.78
C GLN A 109 -11.28 -14.92 15.11
N LEU A 110 -10.84 -14.06 14.20
CA LEU A 110 -9.54 -14.20 13.53
C LEU A 110 -8.39 -14.14 14.53
N LEU A 111 -8.43 -13.18 15.46
CA LEU A 111 -7.39 -13.04 16.46
C LEU A 111 -7.31 -14.27 17.38
N SER A 112 -8.46 -14.81 17.84
CA SER A 112 -8.51 -16.06 18.59
C SER A 112 -7.94 -17.23 17.79
N LEU A 113 -8.32 -17.39 16.54
CA LEU A 113 -7.81 -18.46 15.67
C LEU A 113 -6.30 -18.41 15.51
N ILE A 114 -5.74 -17.22 15.28
CA ILE A 114 -4.28 -17.04 15.13
C ILE A 114 -3.55 -17.51 16.39
N VAL A 115 -4.07 -17.17 17.56
CA VAL A 115 -3.49 -17.54 18.85
C VAL A 115 -3.68 -19.03 19.13
N ASP A 116 -4.89 -19.55 19.01
CA ASP A 116 -5.26 -20.94 19.35
C ASP A 116 -4.55 -21.95 18.44
N MET A 117 -4.39 -21.63 17.17
CA MET A 117 -3.70 -22.47 16.19
C MET A 117 -2.18 -22.28 16.18
N ASN A 118 -1.62 -21.41 17.02
CA ASN A 118 -0.20 -21.02 16.98
C ASN A 118 0.27 -20.59 15.57
N LEU A 119 -0.58 -19.88 14.83
CA LEU A 119 -0.37 -19.61 13.41
C LEU A 119 0.91 -18.80 13.17
N ALA A 120 1.20 -17.83 14.05
CA ALA A 120 2.39 -16.98 13.97
C ALA A 120 3.71 -17.73 14.21
N ARG A 121 3.68 -18.91 14.85
CA ARG A 121 4.88 -19.78 15.01
C ARG A 121 5.06 -20.75 13.86
N ARG A 122 3.94 -21.14 13.24
CA ARG A 122 3.96 -22.11 12.13
C ARG A 122 4.22 -21.48 10.78
N ASN A 123 3.88 -20.20 10.63
CA ASN A 123 4.00 -19.44 9.39
C ASN A 123 4.52 -18.03 9.66
N ARG A 124 5.08 -17.38 8.64
CA ARG A 124 5.36 -15.95 8.68
C ARG A 124 4.06 -15.19 8.44
N LEU A 125 3.63 -14.39 9.40
CA LEU A 125 2.44 -13.57 9.25
C LEU A 125 2.82 -12.13 8.90
N LEU A 126 2.21 -11.62 7.85
CA LEU A 126 2.24 -10.21 7.48
C LEU A 126 0.82 -9.66 7.61
N PHE A 127 0.70 -8.46 8.10
CA PHE A 127 -0.57 -7.74 8.21
C PHE A 127 -0.43 -6.39 7.52
N SER A 128 -1.49 -5.90 6.92
CA SER A 128 -1.56 -4.51 6.49
C SER A 128 -2.84 -3.84 6.96
N CYS A 129 -2.73 -2.57 7.27
CA CYS A 129 -3.88 -1.74 7.56
C CYS A 129 -3.74 -0.33 6.98
N VAL A 130 -4.87 0.31 6.72
CA VAL A 130 -4.94 1.69 6.25
C VAL A 130 -5.13 2.61 7.46
N CYS A 131 -4.23 3.58 7.62
CA CYS A 131 -4.42 4.67 8.58
C CYS A 131 -5.10 5.87 7.91
N GLY A 132 -5.71 6.73 8.72
CA GLY A 132 -6.28 8.00 8.27
C GLY A 132 -5.21 9.05 7.95
N LYS A 133 -5.62 10.17 7.34
CA LYS A 133 -4.73 11.31 7.02
C LYS A 133 -4.10 11.98 8.25
N ASP A 134 -4.72 11.81 9.40
CA ASP A 134 -4.23 12.26 10.71
C ASP A 134 -3.20 11.31 11.32
N GLY A 135 -2.86 10.23 10.63
CA GLY A 135 -1.97 9.18 11.11
C GLY A 135 -2.59 8.27 12.17
N VAL A 136 -3.89 8.40 12.43
CA VAL A 136 -4.59 7.55 13.41
C VAL A 136 -4.67 6.12 12.90
N ILE A 137 -4.12 5.20 13.69
CA ILE A 137 -4.13 3.78 13.42
C ILE A 137 -5.41 3.18 13.99
N PRO A 138 -6.19 2.44 13.20
CA PRO A 138 -7.38 1.78 13.70
C PRO A 138 -7.08 0.88 14.91
N LYS A 139 -7.93 0.93 15.92
CA LYS A 139 -7.75 0.12 17.15
C LYS A 139 -7.57 -1.36 16.83
N ARG A 140 -8.30 -1.88 15.85
CA ARG A 140 -8.21 -3.29 15.44
C ARG A 140 -6.82 -3.67 14.97
N CYS A 141 -6.11 -2.78 14.26
CA CYS A 141 -4.72 -3.02 13.86
C CYS A 141 -3.81 -3.11 15.09
N MET A 142 -4.01 -2.23 16.06
CA MET A 142 -3.23 -2.25 17.30
C MET A 142 -3.52 -3.48 18.18
N ASP A 143 -4.71 -4.04 18.11
CA ASP A 143 -5.02 -5.30 18.79
C ASP A 143 -4.14 -6.45 18.27
N TYR A 144 -3.94 -6.58 16.95
CA TYR A 144 -2.99 -7.55 16.38
C TYR A 144 -1.55 -7.26 16.80
N VAL A 145 -1.13 -6.00 16.73
CA VAL A 145 0.23 -5.59 17.12
C VAL A 145 0.55 -5.99 18.54
N ASN A 146 -0.34 -5.67 19.46
CA ASN A 146 -0.12 -5.91 20.88
C ASN A 146 -0.26 -7.38 21.28
N MET A 147 -1.27 -8.09 20.76
CA MET A 147 -1.52 -9.48 21.12
C MET A 147 -0.56 -10.47 20.47
N LEU A 148 -0.07 -10.16 19.27
CA LEU A 148 0.83 -11.04 18.51
C LEU A 148 2.29 -10.57 18.57
N SER A 149 2.60 -9.49 19.27
CA SER A 149 3.93 -8.87 19.31
C SER A 149 4.49 -8.56 17.92
N CYS A 150 3.65 -7.97 17.06
CA CYS A 150 4.08 -7.60 15.71
C CYS A 150 5.14 -6.50 15.75
N LEU A 151 6.14 -6.63 14.88
CA LEU A 151 6.95 -5.48 14.49
C LEU A 151 6.12 -4.58 13.58
N THR A 152 6.32 -3.27 13.63
CA THR A 152 5.56 -2.30 12.83
C THR A 152 6.43 -1.61 11.80
N ILE A 153 5.91 -1.48 10.59
CA ILE A 153 6.50 -0.68 9.51
C ILE A 153 5.49 0.41 9.16
N HIS A 154 5.90 1.66 9.32
CA HIS A 154 5.09 2.83 8.96
C HIS A 154 5.55 3.40 7.64
N LEU A 155 4.65 3.45 6.66
CA LEU A 155 4.92 4.05 5.36
C LEU A 155 4.48 5.51 5.36
N PRO A 156 5.40 6.46 5.14
CA PRO A 156 5.04 7.86 5.10
C PRO A 156 4.21 8.18 3.86
N PRO A 157 3.23 9.11 3.95
CA PRO A 157 2.49 9.59 2.81
C PRO A 157 3.39 10.43 1.89
N LEU A 158 3.02 10.50 0.60
CA LEU A 158 3.82 11.20 -0.41
C LEU A 158 4.01 12.69 -0.12
N ARG A 159 3.02 13.36 0.49
CA ARG A 159 3.11 14.78 0.90
C ARG A 159 4.19 15.06 1.94
N GLU A 160 4.63 14.05 2.69
CA GLU A 160 5.76 14.18 3.64
C GLU A 160 7.12 13.91 2.99
N ARG A 161 7.13 13.59 1.70
CA ARG A 161 8.30 13.22 0.91
C ARG A 161 8.37 14.02 -0.40
N ARG A 162 8.02 15.29 -0.33
CA ARG A 162 7.89 16.18 -1.51
C ARG A 162 9.19 16.34 -2.29
N GLU A 163 10.32 16.30 -1.62
CA GLU A 163 11.66 16.37 -2.23
C GLU A 163 11.98 15.17 -3.15
N GLU A 164 11.28 14.07 -3.01
CA GLU A 164 11.46 12.88 -3.84
C GLU A 164 10.61 12.92 -5.12
N ILE A 165 9.57 13.75 -5.16
CA ILE A 165 8.62 13.81 -6.29
C ILE A 165 9.30 14.10 -7.62
N PRO A 166 10.26 15.03 -7.74
CA PRO A 166 10.94 15.27 -9.02
C PRO A 166 11.65 14.04 -9.57
N VAL A 167 12.32 13.30 -8.72
CA VAL A 167 13.03 12.06 -9.11
C VAL A 167 12.03 10.99 -9.53
N LEU A 168 10.98 10.80 -8.74
CA LEU A 168 9.90 9.84 -9.05
C LEU A 168 9.18 10.18 -10.36
N ALA A 169 8.91 11.47 -10.61
CA ALA A 169 8.28 11.93 -11.84
C ALA A 169 9.14 11.62 -13.07
N ASN A 170 10.44 11.93 -13.01
CA ASN A 170 11.36 11.70 -14.12
C ASN A 170 11.56 10.19 -14.40
N LEU A 171 11.69 9.36 -13.36
CA LEU A 171 11.79 7.91 -13.51
C LEU A 171 10.51 7.31 -14.12
N SER A 172 9.36 7.77 -13.65
CA SER A 172 8.06 7.34 -14.17
C SER A 172 7.90 7.75 -15.63
N LEU A 173 8.25 8.99 -15.98
CA LEU A 173 8.18 9.49 -17.34
C LEU A 173 9.07 8.67 -18.29
N SER A 174 10.29 8.33 -17.87
CA SER A 174 11.19 7.48 -18.67
C SER A 174 10.58 6.11 -18.97
N SER A 175 9.97 5.48 -17.97
CA SER A 175 9.28 4.20 -18.14
C SER A 175 8.02 4.33 -19.02
N LEU A 176 7.26 5.41 -18.85
CA LEU A 176 6.03 5.66 -19.60
C LEU A 176 6.33 5.99 -21.06
N ASN A 177 7.41 6.70 -21.36
CA ASN A 177 7.86 6.94 -22.73
C ASN A 177 8.06 5.63 -23.48
N ILE A 178 8.69 4.65 -22.84
CA ILE A 178 8.90 3.33 -23.45
C ILE A 178 7.56 2.61 -23.67
N SER A 179 6.72 2.56 -22.64
CA SER A 179 5.47 1.79 -22.69
C SER A 179 4.39 2.39 -23.60
N LEU A 180 4.39 3.72 -23.76
CA LEU A 180 3.43 4.46 -24.58
C LEU A 180 3.98 4.91 -25.93
N ALA A 181 5.22 4.53 -26.25
CA ALA A 181 5.95 4.97 -27.45
C ALA A 181 5.94 6.51 -27.62
N LYS A 182 6.27 7.22 -26.54
CA LYS A 182 6.39 8.68 -26.47
C LYS A 182 7.84 9.10 -26.35
N GLU A 183 8.13 10.36 -26.68
CA GLU A 183 9.46 10.97 -26.60
C GLU A 183 9.40 12.29 -25.81
N ILE A 184 8.70 12.29 -24.68
CA ILE A 184 8.57 13.46 -23.81
C ILE A 184 9.88 13.65 -23.06
N LEU A 185 10.46 14.83 -23.15
CA LEU A 185 11.78 15.17 -22.58
C LEU A 185 11.72 15.47 -21.08
N GLY A 186 10.57 15.90 -20.56
CA GLY A 186 10.43 16.27 -19.15
C GLY A 186 9.13 17.02 -18.88
N LEU A 187 9.08 17.68 -17.75
CA LEU A 187 7.99 18.54 -17.33
C LEU A 187 8.50 20.00 -17.29
N GLU A 188 7.64 20.96 -17.62
CA GLU A 188 7.89 22.37 -17.33
C GLU A 188 8.11 22.58 -15.83
N SER A 189 8.87 23.60 -15.45
CA SER A 189 9.14 23.90 -14.02
C SER A 189 7.85 24.11 -13.23
N GLY A 190 6.89 24.88 -13.76
CA GLY A 190 5.59 25.07 -13.14
C GLY A 190 4.76 23.80 -13.03
N ALA A 191 4.85 22.90 -14.04
CA ALA A 191 4.23 21.59 -14.00
C ALA A 191 4.78 20.72 -12.86
N MET A 192 6.10 20.69 -12.71
CA MET A 192 6.76 19.97 -11.61
C MET A 192 6.39 20.55 -10.26
N GLU A 193 6.34 21.86 -10.13
CA GLU A 193 5.96 22.55 -8.89
C GLU A 193 4.54 22.20 -8.45
N LEU A 194 3.60 22.11 -9.38
CA LEU A 194 2.23 21.67 -9.10
C LEU A 194 2.20 20.24 -8.56
N LEU A 195 2.98 19.32 -9.13
CA LEU A 195 3.07 17.94 -8.64
C LEU A 195 3.68 17.86 -7.23
N VAL A 196 4.73 18.64 -6.97
CA VAL A 196 5.43 18.69 -5.67
C VAL A 196 4.49 19.20 -4.57
N ASN A 197 3.67 20.21 -4.87
CA ASN A 197 2.79 20.86 -3.90
C ASN A 197 1.44 20.20 -3.71
N TYR A 198 1.06 19.24 -4.55
CA TYR A 198 -0.20 18.52 -4.41
C TYR A 198 -0.20 17.60 -3.19
N GLU A 199 -1.35 17.40 -2.58
CA GLU A 199 -1.47 16.63 -1.32
C GLU A 199 -1.46 15.11 -1.50
N TRP A 200 -1.69 14.62 -2.70
CA TRP A 200 -1.68 13.20 -3.06
C TRP A 200 -2.49 12.32 -2.08
N PRO A 201 -3.81 12.50 -1.97
CA PRO A 201 -4.63 11.77 -1.00
C PRO A 201 -4.62 10.25 -1.17
N TYR A 202 -4.28 9.76 -2.36
CA TYR A 202 -4.09 8.33 -2.65
C TYR A 202 -2.63 7.99 -3.00
N ASN A 203 -1.70 8.84 -2.59
CA ASN A 203 -0.28 8.61 -2.60
C ASN A 203 0.28 8.12 -3.96
N TYR A 204 1.14 7.12 -3.97
CA TYR A 204 1.81 6.62 -5.18
C TYR A 204 0.85 6.04 -6.21
N THR A 205 -0.24 5.43 -5.80
CA THR A 205 -1.24 4.90 -6.73
C THR A 205 -1.85 6.02 -7.57
N GLN A 206 -2.22 7.12 -6.93
CA GLN A 206 -2.73 8.31 -7.63
C GLN A 206 -1.64 8.99 -8.45
N PHE A 207 -0.46 9.17 -7.89
CA PHE A 207 0.68 9.79 -8.59
C PHE A 207 1.01 9.05 -9.89
N LYS A 208 1.11 7.73 -9.85
CA LYS A 208 1.37 6.89 -11.03
C LYS A 208 0.27 7.04 -12.09
N ARG A 209 -0.99 7.02 -11.67
CA ARG A 209 -2.13 7.16 -12.57
C ARG A 209 -2.13 8.53 -13.27
N ILE A 210 -1.95 9.61 -12.51
CA ILE A 210 -1.90 10.97 -13.05
C ILE A 210 -0.74 11.13 -14.03
N LEU A 211 0.47 10.66 -13.71
CA LEU A 211 1.59 10.71 -14.67
C LEU A 211 1.34 9.89 -15.93
N SER A 212 0.67 8.76 -15.82
CA SER A 212 0.29 7.97 -17.00
C SER A 212 -0.70 8.72 -17.88
N GLU A 213 -1.69 9.38 -17.30
CA GLU A 213 -2.65 10.21 -18.04
C GLU A 213 -1.96 11.41 -18.70
N LEU A 214 -1.14 12.15 -17.95
CA LEU A 214 -0.38 13.29 -18.47
C LEU A 214 0.53 12.89 -19.64
N THR A 215 1.23 11.76 -19.51
CA THR A 215 2.11 11.26 -20.58
C THR A 215 1.29 10.85 -21.81
N ALA A 216 0.16 10.19 -21.61
CA ALA A 216 -0.69 9.73 -22.71
C ALA A 216 -1.26 10.90 -23.54
N VAL A 217 -1.70 11.98 -22.88
CA VAL A 217 -2.33 13.12 -23.56
C VAL A 217 -1.34 14.15 -24.10
N THR A 218 -0.09 14.15 -23.61
CA THR A 218 0.92 15.12 -24.01
C THR A 218 1.39 14.86 -25.46
N THR A 219 1.35 15.90 -26.27
CA THR A 219 1.81 15.92 -27.67
C THR A 219 3.00 16.86 -27.91
N THR A 220 3.41 17.59 -26.88
CA THR A 220 4.54 18.51 -26.85
C THR A 220 5.79 17.82 -26.26
N PRO A 221 7.01 18.38 -26.53
CA PRO A 221 8.23 17.83 -25.94
C PRO A 221 8.28 17.84 -24.43
N TYR A 222 7.50 18.70 -23.79
CA TYR A 222 7.39 18.80 -22.32
C TYR A 222 5.94 18.72 -21.90
N ILE A 223 5.69 18.15 -20.71
CA ILE A 223 4.38 18.19 -20.06
C ILE A 223 4.18 19.63 -19.56
N LEU A 224 3.14 20.29 -20.04
CA LEU A 224 2.86 21.69 -19.75
C LEU A 224 2.23 21.88 -18.37
N GLU A 225 2.52 23.02 -17.73
CA GLU A 225 1.90 23.42 -16.47
C GLU A 225 0.37 23.40 -16.56
N SER A 226 -0.21 23.92 -17.65
CA SER A 226 -1.66 23.95 -17.87
C SER A 226 -2.28 22.55 -17.91
N THR A 227 -1.57 21.58 -18.47
CA THR A 227 -2.04 20.18 -18.56
C THR A 227 -2.08 19.55 -17.17
N VAL A 228 -1.05 19.78 -16.36
CA VAL A 228 -1.01 19.30 -14.97
C VAL A 228 -2.09 19.97 -14.13
N ALA A 229 -2.22 21.30 -14.22
CA ALA A 229 -3.24 22.06 -13.49
C ALA A 229 -4.64 21.51 -13.75
N HIS A 230 -4.98 21.26 -15.02
CA HIS A 230 -6.28 20.71 -15.42
C HIS A 230 -6.51 19.31 -14.85
N ALA A 231 -5.51 18.42 -14.92
CA ALA A 231 -5.62 17.07 -14.38
C ALA A 231 -5.83 17.05 -12.86
N LEU A 232 -5.11 17.89 -12.12
CA LEU A 232 -5.25 17.99 -10.66
C LEU A 232 -6.59 18.64 -10.25
N GLU A 233 -7.11 19.58 -11.02
CA GLU A 233 -8.42 20.19 -10.78
C GLU A 233 -9.55 19.15 -10.97
N GLN A 234 -9.45 18.29 -11.96
CA GLN A 234 -10.40 17.17 -12.15
C GLN A 234 -10.38 16.19 -10.98
N GLU A 235 -9.22 15.91 -10.38
CA GLU A 235 -9.12 15.09 -9.18
C GLU A 235 -9.90 15.69 -8.00
N HIS A 236 -9.82 16.98 -7.79
CA HIS A 236 -10.59 17.67 -6.74
C HIS A 236 -12.09 17.57 -6.97
N THR A 237 -12.54 17.76 -8.19
CA THR A 237 -13.97 17.69 -8.56
C THR A 237 -14.50 16.25 -8.36
N SER A 238 -13.75 15.25 -8.78
CA SER A 238 -14.13 13.85 -8.62
C SER A 238 -14.19 13.42 -7.14
N ALA A 239 -13.26 13.88 -6.31
CA ALA A 239 -13.25 13.62 -4.87
C ALA A 239 -14.45 14.29 -4.15
N ALA A 240 -14.89 15.45 -4.62
CA ALA A 240 -16.06 16.15 -4.06
C ALA A 240 -17.40 15.47 -4.42
N LEU A 241 -17.44 14.68 -5.50
CA LEU A 241 -18.63 13.97 -5.95
C LEU A 241 -18.82 12.59 -5.29
N LEU A 242 -17.80 12.08 -4.62
CA LEU A 242 -17.95 10.84 -3.85
C LEU A 242 -18.80 11.15 -2.61
N PRO A 243 -19.93 10.43 -2.40
CA PRO A 243 -20.70 10.63 -1.19
C PRO A 243 -19.80 10.32 0.01
N HIS A 244 -19.72 11.28 0.91
CA HIS A 244 -19.19 11.02 2.24
C HIS A 244 -19.99 9.83 2.78
N SER A 245 -19.40 8.69 2.96
CA SER A 245 -19.97 7.57 3.70
C SER A 245 -20.02 8.00 5.17
N GLY A 246 -20.91 8.94 5.45
CA GLY A 246 -21.29 9.33 6.77
C GLY A 246 -22.03 8.18 7.39
N ILE A 247 -21.40 7.52 8.33
CA ILE A 247 -22.08 6.69 9.32
C ILE A 247 -23.00 7.63 10.08
N GLN A 248 -24.25 7.72 9.63
CA GLN A 248 -25.30 8.29 10.46
C GLN A 248 -25.61 7.25 11.53
N ASN A 249 -25.20 7.53 12.74
CA ASN A 249 -25.74 6.87 13.92
C ASN A 249 -27.27 7.15 13.96
N PRO A 250 -28.12 6.13 14.03
CA PRO A 250 -29.51 6.38 14.35
C PRO A 250 -29.59 6.79 15.82
N VAL A 251 -29.95 8.04 16.01
CA VAL A 251 -30.36 8.57 17.33
C VAL A 251 -31.66 7.88 17.72
N GLN A 252 -31.68 7.41 18.93
CA GLN A 252 -32.78 6.83 19.67
C GLN A 252 -34.05 7.69 19.63
N SER A 253 -35.15 7.03 19.48
CA SER A 253 -36.43 7.40 20.10
C SER A 253 -37.20 6.15 20.51
#